data_4d682e9b2de377290d67ac95115eccf9
#
_entry.id   4d682e9b2de377290d67ac95115eccf9
#
_cell.length_a   1.000
_cell.length_b   1.000
_cell.length_c   1.000
_cell.angle_alpha   90.00
_cell.angle_beta   90.00
_cell.angle_gamma   90.00
#
_symmetry.space_group_name_H-M   'P 1'
#
loop_
_entity.id
_entity.type
_entity.pdbx_description
1 polymer ?
#
loop_
_entity_poly.entity_id
_entity_poly.type
_entity_poly.pdbx_seq_one_letter_code
_entity_poly.pdbx_strand_id
1 'polypeptide(L)'
;MNSFSVDSTIVVTDLMQKHYSYILTEPMGKHFETDFTPELTPKEMLALGVFGGEYMTDCKDEFPADWFTHAKLHHGSHDPELNFFKVNASQPLREWKKHGWIYKDDPRGWFQWYCRYYMGRRLPDEDRRQINRWKRIKRHVAQIKKHCKKGDFSCRPVQRQALLHWAYDSRKL
;
A
#
# COMPACT_ATOMS: atom_id res chain seq x y z
N MET A 1 -13.83 -5.02 -19.60
CA MET A 1 -12.49 -4.57 -19.12
C MET A 1 -12.61 -3.14 -18.69
N ASN A 2 -12.25 -2.83 -17.46
CA ASN A 2 -12.16 -1.44 -17.03
C ASN A 2 -11.01 -0.75 -17.78
N SER A 3 -11.32 0.37 -18.42
CA SER A 3 -10.29 1.24 -18.98
C SER A 3 -9.72 2.07 -17.83
N PHE A 4 -8.40 2.04 -17.63
CA PHE A 4 -7.71 2.82 -16.60
C PHE A 4 -7.04 4.07 -17.24
N SER A 5 -7.78 4.76 -18.10
CA SER A 5 -7.34 6.03 -18.71
C SER A 5 -7.83 7.24 -17.90
N VAL A 6 -7.20 8.39 -18.14
CA VAL A 6 -7.70 9.66 -17.60
C VAL A 6 -9.17 9.85 -17.99
N ASP A 7 -9.95 10.45 -17.11
CA ASP A 7 -11.40 10.64 -17.17
C ASP A 7 -12.26 9.37 -17.05
N SER A 8 -11.63 8.19 -16.84
CA SER A 8 -12.40 6.97 -16.53
C SER A 8 -13.00 7.05 -15.13
N THR A 9 -14.24 6.61 -15.01
CA THR A 9 -14.90 6.40 -13.70
C THR A 9 -14.70 4.96 -13.26
N ILE A 10 -14.16 4.79 -12.06
CA ILE A 10 -14.02 3.48 -11.41
C ILE A 10 -15.17 3.31 -10.42
N VAL A 11 -15.93 2.25 -10.58
CA VAL A 11 -17.02 1.89 -9.67
C VAL A 11 -16.55 0.75 -8.76
N VAL A 12 -16.69 0.92 -7.46
CA VAL A 12 -16.23 -0.03 -6.45
C VAL A 12 -17.43 -0.81 -5.90
N THR A 13 -17.35 -2.14 -5.99
CA THR A 13 -18.36 -3.07 -5.46
C THR A 13 -17.63 -4.27 -4.87
N ASP A 14 -17.15 -4.13 -3.64
CA ASP A 14 -16.48 -5.21 -2.92
C ASP A 14 -17.15 -5.49 -1.56
N LEU A 15 -16.57 -6.38 -0.75
CA LEU A 15 -17.15 -6.75 0.53
C LEU A 15 -17.14 -5.61 1.57
N MET A 16 -16.23 -4.66 1.45
CA MET A 16 -16.07 -3.55 2.40
C MET A 16 -16.71 -2.25 1.92
N GLN A 17 -16.87 -2.08 0.60
CA GLN A 17 -17.33 -0.81 0.03
C GLN A 17 -18.25 -1.05 -1.15
N LYS A 18 -19.47 -0.52 -1.04
CA LYS A 18 -20.48 -0.59 -2.09
C LYS A 18 -20.88 0.83 -2.50
N HIS A 19 -21.16 1.00 -3.81
CA HIS A 19 -21.65 2.27 -4.37
C HIS A 19 -20.65 3.44 -4.24
N TYR A 20 -19.37 3.16 -4.04
CA TYR A 20 -18.32 4.16 -4.16
C TYR A 20 -17.82 4.24 -5.60
N SER A 21 -17.58 5.44 -6.07
CA SER A 21 -16.95 5.66 -7.37
C SER A 21 -15.99 6.83 -7.32
N TYR A 22 -14.99 6.80 -8.16
CA TYR A 22 -14.03 7.90 -8.31
C TYR A 22 -13.57 8.02 -9.76
N ILE A 23 -13.06 9.21 -10.10
CA ILE A 23 -12.56 9.52 -11.44
C ILE A 23 -11.04 9.52 -11.40
N LEU A 24 -10.42 8.97 -12.44
CA LEU A 24 -8.99 9.06 -12.67
C LEU A 24 -8.69 10.40 -13.35
N THR A 25 -8.03 11.30 -12.66
CA THR A 25 -7.70 12.64 -13.17
C THR A 25 -6.27 12.74 -13.68
N GLU A 26 -5.43 11.74 -13.36
CA GLU A 26 -4.03 11.67 -13.77
C GLU A 26 -3.70 10.34 -14.42
N PRO A 27 -2.70 10.30 -15.31
CA PRO A 27 -2.20 9.03 -15.83
C PRO A 27 -1.60 8.15 -14.74
N MET A 28 -1.79 6.83 -14.87
CA MET A 28 -1.28 5.85 -13.91
C MET A 28 0.23 6.00 -13.68
N GLY A 29 0.64 6.10 -12.42
CA GLY A 29 2.04 6.21 -12.02
C GLY A 29 2.72 7.53 -12.40
N LYS A 30 1.95 8.56 -12.72
CA LYS A 30 2.45 9.87 -13.14
C LYS A 30 1.91 11.01 -12.27
N HIS A 31 2.56 12.16 -12.38
CA HIS A 31 2.15 13.43 -11.77
C HIS A 31 1.89 13.32 -10.27
N PHE A 32 2.76 12.60 -9.56
CA PHE A 32 2.73 12.56 -8.09
C PHE A 32 3.13 13.92 -7.52
N GLU A 33 2.62 14.22 -6.33
CA GLU A 33 3.14 15.35 -5.54
C GLU A 33 4.66 15.24 -5.42
N THR A 34 5.36 16.37 -5.54
CA THR A 34 6.83 16.41 -5.64
C THR A 34 7.55 15.83 -4.42
N ASP A 35 6.89 15.86 -3.26
CA ASP A 35 7.40 15.32 -2.00
C ASP A 35 6.91 13.89 -1.70
N PHE A 36 6.24 13.23 -2.65
CA PHE A 36 5.84 11.84 -2.57
C PHE A 36 6.59 10.99 -3.59
N THR A 37 7.61 10.28 -3.11
CA THR A 37 8.55 9.50 -3.91
C THR A 37 8.61 8.05 -3.46
N PRO A 38 7.52 7.27 -3.58
CA PRO A 38 7.52 5.87 -3.17
C PRO A 38 8.53 5.07 -4.01
N GLU A 39 9.20 4.13 -3.35
CA GLU A 39 10.24 3.30 -3.97
C GLU A 39 9.69 2.00 -4.56
N LEU A 40 8.48 1.60 -4.17
CA LEU A 40 7.78 0.41 -4.65
C LEU A 40 6.44 0.80 -5.26
N THR A 41 6.12 0.21 -6.39
CA THR A 41 4.77 0.30 -6.99
C THR A 41 3.80 -0.63 -6.25
N PRO A 42 2.48 -0.41 -6.34
CA PRO A 42 1.50 -1.34 -5.79
C PRO A 42 1.68 -2.78 -6.31
N LYS A 43 1.98 -2.94 -7.58
CA LYS A 43 2.27 -4.25 -8.20
C LYS A 43 3.46 -4.95 -7.53
N GLU A 44 4.56 -4.24 -7.31
CA GLU A 44 5.74 -4.79 -6.62
C GLU A 44 5.42 -5.16 -5.16
N MET A 45 4.66 -4.34 -4.46
CA MET A 45 4.24 -4.62 -3.08
C MET A 45 3.40 -5.90 -3.00
N LEU A 46 2.46 -6.09 -3.93
CA LEU A 46 1.66 -7.32 -4.00
C LEU A 46 2.52 -8.55 -4.34
N ALA A 47 3.47 -8.41 -5.25
CA ALA A 47 4.40 -9.49 -5.59
C ALA A 47 5.33 -9.88 -4.43
N LEU A 48 5.69 -8.92 -3.58
CA LEU A 48 6.47 -9.17 -2.35
C LEU A 48 5.63 -9.76 -1.21
N GLY A 49 4.30 -9.81 -1.37
CA GLY A 49 3.39 -10.29 -0.33
C GLY A 49 3.47 -9.46 0.96
N VAL A 50 3.68 -8.14 0.85
CA VAL A 50 4.00 -7.27 1.99
C VAL A 50 2.98 -7.34 3.13
N PHE A 51 1.73 -7.68 2.83
CA PHE A 51 0.64 -7.79 3.80
C PHE A 51 0.30 -9.24 4.19
N GLY A 52 1.21 -10.19 3.96
CA GLY A 52 0.97 -11.60 4.28
C GLY A 52 -0.17 -12.23 3.48
N GLY A 53 -0.49 -11.68 2.31
CA GLY A 53 -1.48 -12.20 1.38
C GLY A 53 -2.94 -11.90 1.70
N GLU A 54 -3.26 -11.34 2.87
CA GLU A 54 -4.64 -11.08 3.29
C GLU A 54 -5.29 -9.90 2.55
N TYR A 55 -4.49 -9.00 2.03
CA TYR A 55 -4.95 -7.75 1.44
C TYR A 55 -5.38 -7.91 -0.01
N MET A 56 -6.43 -7.19 -0.41
CA MET A 56 -6.90 -7.06 -1.80
C MET A 56 -7.41 -8.36 -2.43
N THR A 57 -7.83 -9.33 -1.63
CA THR A 57 -8.29 -10.63 -2.14
C THR A 57 -9.66 -10.60 -2.81
N ASP A 58 -10.50 -9.64 -2.46
CA ASP A 58 -11.90 -9.52 -2.89
C ASP A 58 -12.17 -8.29 -3.78
N CYS A 59 -11.16 -7.48 -4.08
CA CYS A 59 -11.31 -6.21 -4.83
C CYS A 59 -10.42 -6.14 -6.07
N LYS A 60 -10.02 -7.27 -6.64
CA LYS A 60 -9.12 -7.33 -7.79
C LYS A 60 -9.65 -6.61 -9.02
N ASP A 61 -10.96 -6.64 -9.24
CA ASP A 61 -11.59 -6.05 -10.42
C ASP A 61 -11.51 -4.52 -10.46
N GLU A 62 -11.21 -3.89 -9.33
CA GLU A 62 -10.98 -2.45 -9.24
C GLU A 62 -9.66 -2.03 -9.86
N PHE A 63 -8.67 -2.92 -9.92
CA PHE A 63 -7.29 -2.61 -10.28
C PHE A 63 -6.84 -3.35 -11.55
N PRO A 64 -5.73 -2.93 -12.20
CA PRO A 64 -5.20 -3.63 -13.36
C PRO A 64 -4.92 -5.11 -13.05
N ALA A 65 -5.38 -6.00 -13.92
CA ALA A 65 -5.25 -7.45 -13.73
C ALA A 65 -3.79 -7.90 -13.61
N ASP A 66 -2.88 -7.21 -14.28
CA ASP A 66 -1.45 -7.53 -14.26
C ASP A 66 -0.79 -7.26 -12.89
N TRP A 67 -1.41 -6.46 -12.02
CA TRP A 67 -0.93 -6.28 -10.65
C TRP A 67 -0.99 -7.57 -9.84
N PHE A 68 -1.91 -8.46 -10.20
CA PHE A 68 -2.16 -9.70 -9.47
C PHE A 68 -1.48 -10.93 -10.10
N THR A 69 -0.78 -10.79 -11.23
CA THR A 69 -0.12 -11.91 -11.91
C THR A 69 0.88 -12.64 -11.02
N HIS A 70 1.65 -11.92 -10.22
CA HIS A 70 2.63 -12.47 -9.27
C HIS A 70 2.31 -12.12 -7.81
N ALA A 71 1.10 -11.64 -7.54
CA ALA A 71 0.70 -11.28 -6.19
C ALA A 71 0.65 -12.53 -5.29
N LYS A 72 1.23 -12.41 -4.10
CA LYS A 72 1.14 -13.44 -3.08
C LYS A 72 -0.10 -13.19 -2.24
N LEU A 73 -1.18 -13.86 -2.58
CA LEU A 73 -2.48 -13.74 -1.91
C LEU A 73 -2.81 -15.01 -1.14
N HIS A 74 -3.36 -14.83 0.06
CA HIS A 74 -3.82 -15.90 0.93
C HIS A 74 -5.22 -15.55 1.44
N HIS A 75 -6.19 -16.42 1.16
CA HIS A 75 -7.57 -16.16 1.56
C HIS A 75 -7.77 -16.49 3.06
N GLY A 76 -8.31 -15.52 3.79
CA GLY A 76 -8.84 -15.72 5.13
C GLY A 76 -7.93 -15.34 6.28
N SER A 77 -6.61 -15.22 6.11
CA SER A 77 -5.70 -14.82 7.18
C SER A 77 -4.36 -14.27 6.68
N HIS A 78 -3.72 -13.47 7.54
CA HIS A 78 -2.36 -13.02 7.32
C HIS A 78 -1.37 -14.17 7.51
N ASP A 79 -0.52 -14.41 6.52
CA ASP A 79 0.58 -15.40 6.58
C ASP A 79 1.93 -14.69 6.47
N PRO A 80 2.69 -14.53 7.57
CA PRO A 80 4.00 -13.90 7.56
C PRO A 80 5.00 -14.58 6.61
N GLU A 81 4.86 -15.88 6.34
CA GLU A 81 5.76 -16.62 5.45
C GLU A 81 5.67 -16.12 3.98
N LEU A 82 4.58 -15.47 3.63
CA LEU A 82 4.41 -14.87 2.30
C LEU A 82 5.15 -13.55 2.14
N ASN A 83 5.45 -12.82 3.21
CA ASN A 83 6.16 -11.55 3.11
C ASN A 83 7.68 -11.72 3.09
N PHE A 84 8.38 -10.68 2.64
CA PHE A 84 9.82 -10.76 2.38
C PHE A 84 10.65 -11.05 3.64
N PHE A 85 10.34 -10.38 4.76
CA PHE A 85 11.09 -10.56 6.02
C PHE A 85 10.49 -11.63 6.94
N LYS A 86 9.40 -12.27 6.55
CA LYS A 86 8.72 -13.35 7.28
C LYS A 86 8.35 -13.00 8.72
N VAL A 87 7.90 -11.77 8.93
CA VAL A 87 7.48 -11.26 10.24
C VAL A 87 6.16 -10.52 10.13
N ASN A 88 5.38 -10.50 11.21
CA ASN A 88 4.20 -9.66 11.30
C ASN A 88 4.59 -8.26 11.78
N ALA A 89 4.38 -7.24 10.95
CA ALA A 89 4.68 -5.85 11.25
C ALA A 89 3.45 -4.93 11.22
N SER A 90 2.27 -5.50 11.09
CA SER A 90 1.01 -4.75 10.99
C SER A 90 0.09 -5.05 12.17
N GLN A 91 -0.64 -4.01 12.61
CA GLN A 91 -1.76 -4.16 13.53
C GLN A 91 -3.03 -4.53 12.76
N PRO A 92 -4.02 -5.20 13.40
CA PRO A 92 -5.31 -5.46 12.78
C PRO A 92 -6.03 -4.18 12.38
N LEU A 93 -6.82 -4.25 11.31
CA LEU A 93 -7.61 -3.11 10.78
C LEU A 93 -8.51 -2.47 11.85
N ARG A 94 -9.04 -3.27 12.80
CA ARG A 94 -9.84 -2.76 13.92
C ARG A 94 -9.09 -1.75 14.78
N GLU A 95 -7.79 -1.95 15.00
CA GLU A 95 -6.97 -1.02 15.77
C GLU A 95 -6.73 0.28 14.99
N TRP A 96 -6.54 0.19 13.69
CA TRP A 96 -6.41 1.36 12.84
C TRP A 96 -7.69 2.21 12.83
N LYS A 97 -8.85 1.55 12.78
CA LYS A 97 -10.16 2.23 12.89
C LYS A 97 -10.33 2.94 14.23
N LYS A 98 -9.96 2.26 15.34
CA LYS A 98 -10.02 2.80 16.69
C LYS A 98 -9.19 4.07 16.86
N HIS A 99 -8.03 4.15 16.22
CA HIS A 99 -7.15 5.32 16.24
C HIS A 99 -7.53 6.41 15.23
N GLY A 100 -8.60 6.26 14.47
CA GLY A 100 -9.00 7.23 13.46
C GLY A 100 -8.05 7.35 12.26
N TRP A 101 -7.26 6.32 12.01
CA TRP A 101 -6.28 6.32 10.91
C TRP A 101 -6.88 5.97 9.55
N ILE A 102 -8.10 5.46 9.54
CA ILE A 102 -8.78 5.01 8.33
C ILE A 102 -9.66 6.12 7.78
N TYR A 103 -9.43 6.48 6.52
CA TYR A 103 -10.31 7.37 5.77
C TYR A 103 -11.55 6.60 5.31
N LYS A 104 -12.72 7.26 5.38
CA LYS A 104 -14.01 6.62 5.09
C LYS A 104 -14.10 6.00 3.69
N ASP A 105 -13.49 6.65 2.70
CA ASP A 105 -13.53 6.22 1.31
C ASP A 105 -12.39 5.26 0.95
N ASP A 106 -11.41 5.07 1.85
CA ASP A 106 -10.34 4.08 1.73
C ASP A 106 -10.36 3.15 2.96
N PRO A 107 -11.40 2.30 3.10
CA PRO A 107 -11.65 1.53 4.32
C PRO A 107 -10.56 0.48 4.64
N ARG A 108 -9.70 0.17 3.68
CA ARG A 108 -8.55 -0.75 3.85
C ARG A 108 -7.25 -0.03 4.23
N GLY A 109 -7.27 1.29 4.37
CA GLY A 109 -6.14 2.07 4.87
C GLY A 109 -5.20 2.60 3.79
N TRP A 110 -3.97 2.92 4.22
CA TRP A 110 -3.00 3.64 3.39
C TRP A 110 -2.68 2.95 2.06
N PHE A 111 -2.53 1.63 2.05
CA PHE A 111 -2.21 0.92 0.82
C PHE A 111 -3.32 1.02 -0.23
N GLN A 112 -4.59 0.96 0.20
CA GLN A 112 -5.72 1.16 -0.72
C GLN A 112 -5.72 2.60 -1.28
N TRP A 113 -5.47 3.60 -0.41
CA TRP A 113 -5.26 4.97 -0.86
C TRP A 113 -4.14 5.04 -1.89
N TYR A 114 -2.99 4.41 -1.63
CA TYR A 114 -1.85 4.42 -2.54
C TYR A 114 -2.16 3.76 -3.88
N CYS A 115 -2.84 2.63 -3.89
CA CYS A 115 -3.28 2.00 -5.14
C CYS A 115 -4.14 2.95 -5.99
N ARG A 116 -5.12 3.60 -5.38
CA ARG A 116 -6.02 4.54 -6.05
C ARG A 116 -5.31 5.81 -6.50
N TYR A 117 -4.42 6.33 -5.67
CA TYR A 117 -3.57 7.47 -6.02
C TYR A 117 -2.64 7.13 -7.19
N TYR A 118 -2.01 5.95 -7.17
CA TYR A 118 -1.15 5.46 -8.24
C TYR A 118 -1.91 5.31 -9.57
N MET A 119 -3.16 4.85 -9.52
CA MET A 119 -4.03 4.76 -10.69
C MET A 119 -4.40 6.13 -11.28
N GLY A 120 -4.35 7.19 -10.49
CA GLY A 120 -4.65 8.55 -10.94
C GLY A 120 -5.80 9.25 -10.22
N ARG A 121 -6.36 8.67 -9.14
CA ARG A 121 -7.30 9.40 -8.29
C ARG A 121 -6.58 10.51 -7.54
N ARG A 122 -7.20 11.69 -7.46
CA ARG A 122 -6.68 12.83 -6.67
C ARG A 122 -7.75 13.37 -5.73
N LEU A 123 -7.41 13.42 -4.45
CA LEU A 123 -8.22 13.97 -3.35
C LEU A 123 -7.30 14.89 -2.53
N PRO A 124 -7.17 16.19 -2.87
CA PRO A 124 -6.07 17.04 -2.40
C PRO A 124 -5.83 16.99 -0.88
N ASP A 125 -6.87 17.14 -0.07
CA ASP A 125 -6.74 17.13 1.40
C ASP A 125 -6.33 15.75 1.93
N GLU A 126 -6.97 14.70 1.46
CA GLU A 126 -6.65 13.33 1.89
C GLU A 126 -5.29 12.88 1.35
N ASP A 127 -4.94 13.23 0.12
CA ASP A 127 -3.63 12.94 -0.45
C ASP A 127 -2.54 13.58 0.39
N ARG A 128 -2.71 14.85 0.77
CA ARG A 128 -1.76 15.54 1.65
C ARG A 128 -1.65 14.87 3.02
N ARG A 129 -2.75 14.47 3.61
CA ARG A 129 -2.77 13.75 4.88
C ARG A 129 -1.99 12.43 4.80
N GLN A 130 -2.23 11.63 3.76
CA GLN A 130 -1.60 10.32 3.58
C GLN A 130 -0.11 10.44 3.21
N ILE A 131 0.27 11.42 2.41
CA ILE A 131 1.67 11.72 2.10
C ILE A 131 2.43 12.14 3.36
N ASN A 132 1.83 12.97 4.20
CA ASN A 132 2.45 13.37 5.48
C ASN A 132 2.65 12.17 6.42
N ARG A 133 1.73 11.22 6.46
CA ARG A 133 1.90 9.97 7.20
C ARG A 133 3.06 9.13 6.63
N TRP A 134 3.11 8.97 5.32
CA TRP A 134 4.19 8.28 4.62
C TRP A 134 5.56 8.89 4.94
N LYS A 135 5.68 10.21 4.91
CA LYS A 135 6.93 10.92 5.25
C LYS A 135 7.42 10.61 6.66
N ARG A 136 6.51 10.48 7.63
CA ARG A 136 6.87 10.17 9.03
C ARG A 136 7.46 8.77 9.19
N ILE A 137 7.09 7.82 8.36
CA ILE A 137 7.61 6.45 8.39
C ILE A 137 9.10 6.41 8.01
N LYS A 138 9.60 7.38 7.27
CA LYS A 138 11.02 7.49 6.88
C LYS A 138 11.99 7.49 8.08
N ARG A 139 11.53 7.84 9.29
CA ARG A 139 12.34 7.73 10.51
C ARG A 139 12.89 6.33 10.74
N HIS A 140 12.18 5.29 10.33
CA HIS A 140 12.62 3.89 10.44
C HIS A 140 13.81 3.59 9.53
N VAL A 141 13.92 4.25 8.38
CA VAL A 141 15.10 4.17 7.50
C VAL A 141 16.36 4.67 8.23
N ALA A 142 16.27 5.83 8.86
CA ALA A 142 17.37 6.39 9.64
C ALA A 142 17.78 5.47 10.79
N GLN A 143 16.81 4.86 11.47
CA GLN A 143 17.09 3.92 12.58
C GLN A 143 17.78 2.66 12.10
N ILE A 144 17.36 2.07 10.99
CA ILE A 144 18.03 0.90 10.41
C ILE A 144 19.47 1.25 10.02
N LYS A 145 19.67 2.37 9.29
CA LYS A 145 21.01 2.82 8.89
C LYS A 145 21.96 3.06 10.07
N LYS A 146 21.41 3.55 11.20
CA LYS A 146 22.22 3.82 12.41
C LYS A 146 22.62 2.55 13.15
N HIS A 147 21.77 1.54 13.17
CA HIS A 147 21.94 0.38 14.07
C HIS A 147 22.25 -0.93 13.38
N CYS A 148 22.06 -1.03 12.07
CA CYS A 148 22.24 -2.25 11.31
C CYS A 148 23.33 -2.12 10.26
N LYS A 149 24.03 -3.21 9.99
CA LYS A 149 24.91 -3.30 8.82
C LYS A 149 24.03 -3.43 7.56
N LYS A 150 24.48 -2.83 6.46
CA LYS A 150 23.79 -2.92 5.19
C LYS A 150 23.63 -4.39 4.76
N GLY A 151 22.42 -4.78 4.42
CA GLY A 151 22.11 -6.15 3.98
C GLY A 151 21.92 -7.16 5.12
N ASP A 152 22.08 -6.76 6.38
CA ASP A 152 21.77 -7.61 7.51
C ASP A 152 20.26 -7.60 7.78
N PHE A 153 19.55 -8.53 7.16
CA PHE A 153 18.09 -8.64 7.26
C PHE A 153 17.62 -9.23 8.61
N SER A 154 18.52 -9.79 9.40
CA SER A 154 18.21 -10.22 10.77
C SER A 154 18.11 -9.04 11.74
N CYS A 155 18.73 -7.93 11.40
CA CYS A 155 18.70 -6.71 12.19
C CYS A 155 17.40 -5.92 11.91
N ARG A 156 16.58 -5.75 12.92
CA ARG A 156 15.31 -4.98 12.89
C ARG A 156 14.30 -5.44 11.80
N PRO A 157 14.01 -6.75 11.68
CA PRO A 157 13.16 -7.25 10.59
C PRO A 157 11.73 -6.67 10.62
N VAL A 158 11.17 -6.42 11.80
CA VAL A 158 9.82 -5.82 11.94
C VAL A 158 9.79 -4.39 11.38
N GLN A 159 10.81 -3.57 11.67
CA GLN A 159 10.90 -2.23 11.08
C GLN A 159 11.13 -2.27 9.57
N ARG A 160 11.93 -3.23 9.08
CA ARG A 160 12.14 -3.43 7.65
C ARG A 160 10.85 -3.83 6.95
N GLN A 161 10.07 -4.73 7.53
CA GLN A 161 8.77 -5.14 6.98
C GLN A 161 7.76 -3.98 7.01
N ALA A 162 7.72 -3.20 8.08
CA ALA A 162 6.86 -2.02 8.19
C ALA A 162 7.17 -0.99 7.08
N LEU A 163 8.43 -0.79 6.74
CA LEU A 163 8.82 0.09 5.62
C LEU A 163 8.26 -0.40 4.28
N LEU A 164 8.28 -1.72 4.01
CA LEU A 164 7.67 -2.27 2.80
C LEU A 164 6.17 -1.99 2.71
N HIS A 165 5.46 -1.98 3.85
CA HIS A 165 4.03 -1.62 3.89
C HIS A 165 3.75 -0.18 3.43
N TRP A 166 4.76 0.68 3.45
CA TRP A 166 4.69 2.10 3.09
C TRP A 166 5.49 2.43 1.83
N ALA A 167 5.71 1.45 0.99
CA ALA A 167 6.42 1.60 -0.29
C ALA A 167 7.86 2.12 -0.18
N TYR A 168 8.53 1.94 0.96
CA TYR A 168 9.98 2.09 1.08
C TYR A 168 10.65 0.74 0.85
N ASP A 169 11.62 0.67 -0.04
CA ASP A 169 12.34 -0.57 -0.34
C ASP A 169 13.47 -0.83 0.66
N SER A 170 13.10 -1.35 1.82
CA SER A 170 14.03 -1.66 2.91
C SER A 170 14.99 -2.81 2.61
N ARG A 171 14.83 -3.51 1.49
CA ARG A 171 15.77 -4.53 1.01
C ARG A 171 17.11 -3.91 0.58
N LYS A 172 17.13 -2.61 0.33
CA LYS A 172 18.34 -1.84 -0.06
C LYS A 172 19.16 -1.34 1.14
N LEU A 173 18.65 -1.50 2.37
CA LEU A 173 19.28 -0.99 3.60
C LEU A 173 20.21 -2.00 4.25
#